data_836c4b9beda91f19857c4eb14251603c
#
_entry.id   836c4b9beda91f19857c4eb14251603c
#
_cell.length_a   1.000
_cell.length_b   1.000
_cell.length_c   1.000
_cell.angle_alpha   90.00
_cell.angle_beta   90.00
_cell.angle_gamma   90.00
#
_symmetry.space_group_name_H-M   'P 1'
#
loop_
_entity.id
_entity.type
_entity.pdbx_description
1 polymer ?
#
loop_
_entity_poly.entity_id
_entity_poly.type
_entity_poly.pdbx_seq_one_letter_code
_entity_poly.pdbx_strand_id
1 'polypeptide(L)'
;INDKEALMHSSNVYMFKTALKLAGDPYFSGMPLPNDIAIAGQKLRKGLNQVGLGVKTGVDLPNETPGQIEPLTNNPGNYLDLSIGQYDTYTPLQLSQYVSTIANNGYRIQPHIGLAIHESTNKDDLGPLKRKIKGNVLNKVNNSENEIKEVQDGFKMAFNEKDGTGYASFKNTVVPSAGKTGTAEVFQNGESRVNSTYIGYAPVDDPKL
;
A
#
# COMPACT_ATOMS: atom_id res chain seq x y z
N ILE A 1 0.58 19.84 -10.88
CA ILE A 1 1.38 19.04 -9.93
C ILE A 1 1.90 17.81 -10.64
N ASN A 2 3.08 17.36 -10.28
CA ASN A 2 3.70 16.12 -10.76
C ASN A 2 3.36 14.93 -9.83
N ASP A 3 3.91 13.74 -10.13
CA ASP A 3 3.64 12.50 -9.40
C ASP A 3 4.00 12.60 -7.92
N LYS A 4 5.18 13.16 -7.60
CA LYS A 4 5.66 13.32 -6.22
C LYS A 4 4.82 14.31 -5.43
N GLU A 5 4.51 15.45 -6.02
CA GLU A 5 3.62 16.47 -5.42
C GLU A 5 2.22 15.91 -5.20
N ALA A 6 1.71 15.07 -6.12
CA ALA A 6 0.41 14.43 -5.96
C ALA A 6 0.36 13.48 -4.75
N LEU A 7 1.45 12.76 -4.49
CA LEU A 7 1.60 11.93 -3.28
C LEU A 7 1.77 12.79 -2.03
N MET A 8 2.60 13.84 -2.09
CA MET A 8 2.84 14.78 -1.00
C MET A 8 1.55 15.42 -0.49
N HIS A 9 0.73 15.92 -1.42
CA HIS A 9 -0.55 16.59 -1.10
C HIS A 9 -1.75 15.65 -1.01
N SER A 10 -1.57 14.36 -1.27
CA SER A 10 -2.68 13.38 -1.29
C SER A 10 -3.80 13.75 -2.27
N SER A 11 -3.44 14.09 -3.53
CA SER A 11 -4.37 14.63 -4.51
C SER A 11 -5.26 13.54 -5.12
N ASN A 12 -6.52 13.43 -4.69
CA ASN A 12 -7.51 12.55 -5.29
C ASN A 12 -7.74 12.86 -6.78
N VAL A 13 -7.77 14.15 -7.13
CA VAL A 13 -7.97 14.59 -8.53
C VAL A 13 -6.87 14.05 -9.45
N TYR A 14 -5.62 14.01 -8.95
CA TYR A 14 -4.52 13.43 -9.71
C TYR A 14 -4.72 11.92 -9.93
N MET A 15 -5.10 11.19 -8.89
CA MET A 15 -5.36 9.74 -8.97
C MET A 15 -6.55 9.44 -9.89
N PHE A 16 -7.63 10.22 -9.83
CA PHE A 16 -8.76 10.09 -10.75
C PHE A 16 -8.34 10.27 -12.22
N LYS A 17 -7.54 11.30 -12.51
CA LYS A 17 -7.02 11.51 -13.87
C LYS A 17 -6.10 10.38 -14.32
N THR A 18 -5.30 9.83 -13.43
CA THR A 18 -4.44 8.67 -13.70
C THR A 18 -5.29 7.42 -13.98
N ALA A 19 -6.35 7.20 -13.21
CA ALA A 19 -7.29 6.10 -13.43
C ALA A 19 -7.99 6.22 -14.78
N LEU A 20 -8.49 7.42 -15.15
CA LEU A 20 -9.09 7.67 -16.46
C LEU A 20 -8.10 7.40 -17.59
N LYS A 21 -6.88 7.86 -17.49
CA LYS A 21 -5.81 7.57 -18.44
C LYS A 21 -5.53 6.06 -18.58
N LEU A 22 -5.59 5.31 -17.47
CA LEU A 22 -5.44 3.85 -17.47
C LEU A 22 -6.61 3.16 -18.19
N ALA A 23 -7.81 3.75 -18.13
CA ALA A 23 -8.98 3.30 -18.87
C ALA A 23 -8.92 3.63 -20.38
N GLY A 24 -7.96 4.45 -20.81
CA GLY A 24 -7.80 4.88 -22.21
C GLY A 24 -8.41 6.26 -22.51
N ASP A 25 -9.01 6.91 -21.53
CA ASP A 25 -9.73 8.17 -21.68
C ASP A 25 -8.98 9.32 -20.97
N PRO A 26 -8.11 10.06 -21.67
CA PRO A 26 -7.46 11.22 -21.07
C PRO A 26 -8.50 12.26 -20.68
N TYR A 27 -8.40 12.76 -19.44
CA TYR A 27 -9.35 13.71 -18.90
C TYR A 27 -9.42 15.01 -19.71
N PHE A 28 -10.66 15.43 -20.05
CA PHE A 28 -10.98 16.79 -20.47
C PHE A 28 -12.26 17.26 -19.76
N SER A 29 -12.42 18.57 -19.62
CA SER A 29 -13.58 19.14 -18.93
C SER A 29 -14.89 18.81 -19.65
N GLY A 30 -15.87 18.29 -18.90
CA GLY A 30 -17.19 17.91 -19.44
C GLY A 30 -17.24 16.54 -20.13
N MET A 31 -16.15 15.76 -20.12
CA MET A 31 -16.17 14.39 -20.66
C MET A 31 -17.16 13.50 -19.87
N PRO A 32 -17.89 12.60 -20.57
CA PRO A 32 -18.63 11.55 -19.87
C PRO A 32 -17.64 10.59 -19.19
N LEU A 33 -18.05 9.99 -18.07
CA LEU A 33 -17.27 8.93 -17.47
C LEU A 33 -17.26 7.67 -18.37
N PRO A 34 -16.17 6.89 -18.42
CA PRO A 34 -16.08 5.68 -19.22
C PRO A 34 -17.20 4.70 -18.86
N ASN A 35 -17.84 4.10 -19.87
CA ASN A 35 -18.88 3.09 -19.65
C ASN A 35 -18.31 1.68 -19.42
N ASP A 36 -17.12 1.38 -19.95
CA ASP A 36 -16.42 0.10 -19.77
C ASP A 36 -15.16 0.28 -18.96
N ILE A 37 -15.29 0.05 -17.67
CA ILE A 37 -14.18 0.14 -16.71
C ILE A 37 -13.64 -1.22 -16.29
N ALA A 38 -14.22 -2.33 -16.77
CA ALA A 38 -13.88 -3.67 -16.30
C ALA A 38 -12.39 -4.00 -16.54
N ILE A 39 -11.90 -3.71 -17.75
CA ILE A 39 -10.49 -3.95 -18.12
C ILE A 39 -9.56 -3.03 -17.32
N ALA A 40 -9.91 -1.75 -17.19
CA ALA A 40 -9.11 -0.78 -16.43
C ALA A 40 -9.05 -1.14 -14.94
N GLY A 41 -10.18 -1.54 -14.37
CA GLY A 41 -10.25 -1.99 -12.99
C GLY A 41 -9.43 -3.26 -12.73
N GLN A 42 -9.45 -4.21 -13.66
CA GLN A 42 -8.57 -5.39 -13.58
C GLN A 42 -7.09 -5.01 -13.66
N LYS A 43 -6.70 -4.09 -14.54
CA LYS A 43 -5.32 -3.58 -14.63
C LYS A 43 -4.90 -2.92 -13.31
N LEU A 44 -5.75 -2.06 -12.73
CA LEU A 44 -5.48 -1.39 -11.46
C LEU A 44 -5.30 -2.42 -10.33
N ARG A 45 -6.23 -3.37 -10.19
CA ARG A 45 -6.12 -4.45 -9.17
C ARG A 45 -4.90 -5.33 -9.38
N LYS A 46 -4.53 -5.63 -10.63
CA LYS A 46 -3.28 -6.36 -10.91
C LYS A 46 -2.06 -5.61 -10.39
N GLY A 47 -2.03 -4.28 -10.51
CA GLY A 47 -0.99 -3.44 -9.91
C GLY A 47 -1.01 -3.50 -8.38
N LEU A 48 -2.18 -3.35 -7.75
CA LEU A 48 -2.35 -3.46 -6.29
C LEU A 48 -1.91 -4.83 -5.76
N ASN A 49 -2.25 -5.92 -6.46
CA ASN A 49 -1.85 -7.27 -6.08
C ASN A 49 -0.33 -7.47 -6.09
N GLN A 50 0.40 -6.81 -6.99
CA GLN A 50 1.87 -6.90 -7.04
C GLN A 50 2.53 -6.36 -5.77
N VAL A 51 1.91 -5.41 -5.10
CA VAL A 51 2.40 -4.85 -3.83
C VAL A 51 1.75 -5.49 -2.60
N GLY A 52 0.91 -6.53 -2.77
CA GLY A 52 0.32 -7.30 -1.68
C GLY A 52 -1.10 -6.89 -1.28
N LEU A 53 -1.70 -5.89 -1.93
CA LEU A 53 -3.06 -5.46 -1.65
C LEU A 53 -4.08 -6.35 -2.40
N GLY A 54 -5.12 -6.81 -1.71
CA GLY A 54 -6.16 -7.67 -2.28
C GLY A 54 -5.77 -9.13 -2.51
N VAL A 55 -4.61 -9.55 -1.99
CA VAL A 55 -4.12 -10.94 -2.02
C VAL A 55 -3.59 -11.31 -0.64
N LYS A 56 -3.45 -12.60 -0.37
CA LYS A 56 -2.79 -13.07 0.85
C LYS A 56 -1.33 -12.61 0.87
N THR A 57 -0.86 -12.18 2.04
CA THR A 57 0.54 -11.79 2.25
C THR A 57 1.46 -13.01 2.30
N GLY A 58 0.89 -14.18 2.61
CA GLY A 58 1.61 -15.43 2.78
C GLY A 58 2.26 -15.59 4.16
N VAL A 59 1.80 -14.82 5.17
CA VAL A 59 2.26 -14.97 6.54
C VAL A 59 2.08 -16.42 7.03
N ASP A 60 3.00 -16.88 7.86
CA ASP A 60 3.01 -18.23 8.44
C ASP A 60 1.97 -18.43 9.57
N LEU A 61 0.80 -17.80 9.41
CA LEU A 61 -0.35 -17.95 10.31
C LEU A 61 -1.55 -18.53 9.56
N PRO A 62 -2.40 -19.32 10.25
CA PRO A 62 -3.63 -19.86 9.65
C PRO A 62 -4.67 -18.75 9.44
N ASN A 63 -5.65 -19.01 8.55
CA ASN A 63 -6.86 -18.21 8.35
C ASN A 63 -6.60 -16.76 7.88
N GLU A 64 -5.52 -16.52 7.13
CA GLU A 64 -5.27 -15.21 6.53
C GLU A 64 -6.39 -14.84 5.53
N THR A 65 -6.89 -13.60 5.62
CA THR A 65 -7.84 -13.03 4.67
C THR A 65 -7.15 -12.10 3.66
N PRO A 66 -7.57 -12.08 2.38
CA PRO A 66 -7.07 -11.13 1.39
C PRO A 66 -7.68 -9.72 1.53
N GLY A 67 -8.40 -9.42 2.61
CA GLY A 67 -9.21 -8.21 2.75
C GLY A 67 -10.60 -8.40 2.14
N GLN A 68 -11.33 -7.31 1.99
CA GLN A 68 -12.65 -7.31 1.35
C GLN A 68 -12.52 -6.64 -0.02
N ILE A 69 -12.72 -7.42 -1.06
CA ILE A 69 -12.57 -7.00 -2.45
C ILE A 69 -13.95 -7.00 -3.09
N GLU A 70 -14.46 -5.80 -3.38
CA GLU A 70 -15.79 -5.62 -3.91
C GLU A 70 -15.84 -5.86 -5.44
N PRO A 71 -16.92 -6.42 -5.99
CA PRO A 71 -17.08 -6.56 -7.43
C PRO A 71 -17.07 -5.18 -8.12
N LEU A 72 -16.21 -4.98 -9.10
CA LEU A 72 -16.28 -3.80 -9.97
C LEU A 72 -17.51 -3.94 -10.86
N THR A 73 -18.55 -3.20 -10.51
CA THR A 73 -19.74 -3.02 -11.35
C THR A 73 -19.43 -2.01 -12.46
N ASN A 74 -20.31 -1.89 -13.47
CA ASN A 74 -20.18 -0.86 -14.51
C ASN A 74 -20.48 0.56 -14.00
N ASN A 75 -20.16 0.83 -12.73
CA ASN A 75 -20.23 2.15 -12.11
C ASN A 75 -18.83 2.78 -12.13
N PRO A 76 -18.58 3.77 -12.99
CA PRO A 76 -17.27 4.42 -13.07
C PRO A 76 -16.88 5.15 -11.78
N GLY A 77 -17.83 5.55 -10.92
CA GLY A 77 -17.56 6.09 -9.60
C GLY A 77 -16.78 5.10 -8.73
N ASN A 78 -17.22 3.83 -8.69
CA ASN A 78 -16.54 2.77 -7.92
C ASN A 78 -15.09 2.54 -8.39
N TYR A 79 -14.84 2.68 -9.68
CA TYR A 79 -13.49 2.57 -10.23
C TYR A 79 -12.60 3.76 -9.82
N LEU A 80 -13.16 4.97 -9.82
CA LEU A 80 -12.43 6.15 -9.33
C LEU A 80 -12.17 6.03 -7.82
N ASP A 81 -13.16 5.59 -7.04
CA ASP A 81 -13.00 5.35 -5.60
C ASP A 81 -11.93 4.29 -5.32
N LEU A 82 -11.87 3.23 -6.11
CA LEU A 82 -10.78 2.24 -6.02
C LEU A 82 -9.41 2.89 -6.23
N SER A 83 -9.29 3.87 -7.14
CA SER A 83 -8.02 4.53 -7.44
C SER A 83 -7.46 5.38 -6.29
N ILE A 84 -8.29 5.77 -5.34
CA ILE A 84 -7.91 6.50 -4.12
C ILE A 84 -7.95 5.63 -2.85
N GLY A 85 -8.26 4.32 -2.99
CA GLY A 85 -8.32 3.39 -1.87
C GLY A 85 -9.61 3.45 -1.04
N GLN A 86 -10.70 3.99 -1.58
CA GLN A 86 -11.98 4.15 -0.88
C GLN A 86 -12.98 3.01 -1.17
N TYR A 87 -12.65 2.04 -2.00
CA TYR A 87 -13.59 1.00 -2.46
C TYR A 87 -13.30 -0.39 -1.87
N ASP A 88 -12.08 -0.90 -2.03
CA ASP A 88 -11.66 -2.15 -1.39
C ASP A 88 -11.11 -1.90 0.02
N THR A 89 -11.19 -2.89 0.91
CA THR A 89 -10.57 -2.79 2.24
C THR A 89 -9.45 -3.81 2.42
N TYR A 90 -8.39 -3.39 3.08
CA TYR A 90 -7.17 -4.17 3.25
C TYR A 90 -6.82 -4.33 4.73
N THR A 91 -6.16 -5.43 5.06
CA THR A 91 -5.69 -5.66 6.43
C THR A 91 -4.45 -4.80 6.74
N PRO A 92 -4.20 -4.47 8.02
CA PRO A 92 -2.96 -3.79 8.41
C PRO A 92 -1.69 -4.52 7.96
N LEU A 93 -1.70 -5.85 7.92
CA LEU A 93 -0.58 -6.65 7.44
C LEU A 93 -0.33 -6.47 5.94
N GLN A 94 -1.40 -6.38 5.14
CA GLN A 94 -1.27 -6.05 3.71
C GLN A 94 -0.73 -4.64 3.49
N LEU A 95 -1.18 -3.66 4.27
CA LEU A 95 -0.67 -2.29 4.21
C LEU A 95 0.81 -2.22 4.62
N SER A 96 1.22 -2.99 5.63
CA SER A 96 2.63 -3.13 6.03
C SER A 96 3.46 -3.78 4.92
N GLN A 97 2.98 -4.86 4.29
CA GLN A 97 3.66 -5.49 3.17
C GLN A 97 3.77 -4.55 1.97
N TYR A 98 2.72 -3.76 1.68
CA TYR A 98 2.72 -2.76 0.62
C TYR A 98 3.83 -1.71 0.83
N VAL A 99 3.86 -1.07 2.00
CA VAL A 99 4.86 -0.03 2.28
C VAL A 99 6.27 -0.62 2.32
N SER A 100 6.44 -1.83 2.85
CA SER A 100 7.71 -2.57 2.84
C SER A 100 8.17 -2.88 1.41
N THR A 101 7.25 -3.22 0.51
CA THR A 101 7.57 -3.46 -0.91
C THR A 101 8.10 -2.20 -1.59
N ILE A 102 7.50 -1.03 -1.31
CA ILE A 102 8.00 0.26 -1.81
C ILE A 102 9.38 0.58 -1.22
N ALA A 103 9.56 0.45 0.09
CA ALA A 103 10.83 0.69 0.79
C ALA A 103 11.95 -0.24 0.29
N ASN A 104 11.61 -1.47 -0.09
CA ASN A 104 12.54 -2.51 -0.56
C ASN A 104 12.66 -2.54 -2.10
N ASN A 105 12.61 -1.38 -2.75
CA ASN A 105 12.83 -1.22 -4.20
C ASN A 105 11.95 -2.15 -5.06
N GLY A 106 10.71 -2.40 -4.61
CA GLY A 106 9.72 -3.20 -5.33
C GLY A 106 9.80 -4.71 -5.09
N TYR A 107 10.67 -5.19 -4.21
CA TYR A 107 10.70 -6.60 -3.83
C TYR A 107 9.69 -6.88 -2.71
N ARG A 108 8.64 -7.65 -3.00
CA ARG A 108 7.65 -8.09 -2.02
C ARG A 108 8.13 -9.32 -1.28
N ILE A 109 8.29 -9.19 0.02
CA ILE A 109 8.78 -10.24 0.91
C ILE A 109 7.60 -10.91 1.62
N GLN A 110 7.68 -12.23 1.77
CA GLN A 110 6.75 -12.98 2.60
C GLN A 110 6.97 -12.64 4.08
N PRO A 111 5.98 -12.09 4.78
CA PRO A 111 6.10 -11.87 6.22
C PRO A 111 6.09 -13.21 6.96
N HIS A 112 6.79 -13.29 8.08
CA HIS A 112 6.79 -14.47 8.95
C HIS A 112 6.91 -14.05 10.41
N ILE A 113 6.20 -14.78 11.28
CA ILE A 113 6.25 -14.62 12.74
C ILE A 113 7.30 -15.56 13.34
N GLY A 114 7.39 -16.76 12.80
CA GLY A 114 8.39 -17.72 13.21
C GLY A 114 9.80 -17.28 12.83
N LEU A 115 10.74 -17.24 13.77
CA LEU A 115 12.15 -16.89 13.51
C LEU A 115 13.01 -18.13 13.36
N ALA A 116 12.74 -19.14 14.19
CA ALA A 116 13.50 -20.37 14.21
C ALA A 116 12.69 -21.51 14.81
N ILE A 117 13.07 -22.74 14.47
CA ILE A 117 12.59 -23.97 15.09
C ILE A 117 13.77 -24.58 15.83
N HIS A 118 13.56 -24.92 17.09
CA HIS A 118 14.53 -25.58 17.93
C HIS A 118 14.08 -27.01 18.25
N GLU A 119 15.00 -27.87 18.63
CA GLU A 119 14.68 -29.20 19.15
C GLU A 119 14.05 -29.09 20.54
N SER A 120 13.20 -30.06 20.86
CA SER A 120 12.59 -30.14 22.18
C SER A 120 13.67 -30.35 23.25
N THR A 121 13.50 -29.73 24.41
CA THR A 121 14.35 -29.86 25.59
C THR A 121 13.49 -30.01 26.83
N ASN A 122 14.04 -30.67 27.85
CA ASN A 122 13.40 -30.80 29.18
C ASN A 122 13.82 -29.66 30.14
N LYS A 123 14.48 -28.62 29.62
CA LYS A 123 14.93 -27.44 30.34
C LYS A 123 14.10 -26.22 29.91
N ASP A 124 14.12 -25.16 30.70
CA ASP A 124 13.49 -23.88 30.33
C ASP A 124 14.27 -23.10 29.26
N ASP A 125 15.32 -23.68 28.69
CA ASP A 125 16.12 -23.12 27.61
C ASP A 125 15.66 -23.59 26.23
N LEU A 126 15.94 -22.81 25.20
CA LEU A 126 15.80 -23.25 23.83
C LEU A 126 16.80 -24.38 23.53
N GLY A 127 16.31 -25.48 22.97
CA GLY A 127 17.16 -26.58 22.51
C GLY A 127 18.03 -26.17 21.30
N PRO A 128 18.85 -27.08 20.77
CA PRO A 128 19.65 -26.83 19.58
C PRO A 128 18.83 -26.31 18.42
N LEU A 129 19.38 -25.37 17.64
CA LEU A 129 18.74 -24.82 16.47
C LEU A 129 18.55 -25.92 15.41
N LYS A 130 17.28 -26.22 15.07
CA LYS A 130 16.93 -27.18 14.02
C LYS A 130 16.80 -26.51 12.65
N ARG A 131 16.17 -25.36 12.59
CA ARG A 131 15.96 -24.61 11.33
C ARG A 131 15.73 -23.13 11.61
N LYS A 132 16.45 -22.27 10.89
CA LYS A 132 16.16 -20.83 10.84
C LYS A 132 15.13 -20.56 9.72
N ILE A 133 14.10 -19.79 10.03
CA ILE A 133 13.12 -19.34 9.05
C ILE A 133 13.67 -18.07 8.39
N LYS A 134 13.56 -17.98 7.07
CA LYS A 134 13.97 -16.82 6.29
C LYS A 134 12.78 -16.34 5.46
N GLY A 135 12.64 -15.04 5.31
CA GLY A 135 11.67 -14.46 4.38
C GLY A 135 11.99 -14.82 2.94
N ASN A 136 10.95 -15.15 2.18
CA ASN A 136 11.07 -15.42 0.74
C ASN A 136 10.63 -14.20 -0.05
N VAL A 137 11.30 -13.93 -1.17
CA VAL A 137 10.81 -12.98 -2.17
C VAL A 137 9.61 -13.60 -2.88
N LEU A 138 8.43 -13.02 -2.76
CA LEU A 138 7.22 -13.49 -3.44
C LEU A 138 7.20 -13.04 -4.91
N ASN A 139 7.55 -11.76 -5.14
CA ASN A 139 7.71 -11.18 -6.48
C ASN A 139 8.52 -9.87 -6.42
N LYS A 140 8.96 -9.41 -7.58
CA LYS A 140 9.34 -8.02 -7.82
C LYS A 140 8.23 -7.35 -8.62
N VAL A 141 7.86 -6.12 -8.29
CA VAL A 141 6.90 -5.35 -9.09
C VAL A 141 7.42 -5.09 -10.50
N ASN A 142 6.52 -4.96 -11.47
CA ASN A 142 6.91 -4.76 -12.89
C ASN A 142 7.32 -3.31 -13.21
N ASN A 143 7.47 -2.49 -12.19
CA ASN A 143 7.89 -1.09 -12.34
C ASN A 143 9.41 -0.99 -12.42
N SER A 144 9.90 0.02 -13.13
CA SER A 144 11.32 0.38 -13.18
C SER A 144 11.78 0.93 -11.82
N GLU A 145 13.08 0.90 -11.58
CA GLU A 145 13.67 1.48 -10.37
C GLU A 145 13.38 2.98 -10.24
N ASN A 146 13.36 3.70 -11.37
CA ASN A 146 13.02 5.12 -11.39
C ASN A 146 11.55 5.37 -10.95
N GLU A 147 10.59 4.55 -11.40
CA GLU A 147 9.19 4.68 -10.98
C GLU A 147 9.01 4.39 -9.49
N ILE A 148 9.69 3.39 -8.96
CA ILE A 148 9.69 3.12 -7.51
C ILE A 148 10.32 4.29 -6.75
N LYS A 149 11.42 4.84 -7.26
CA LYS A 149 12.09 6.00 -6.67
C LYS A 149 11.18 7.24 -6.63
N GLU A 150 10.41 7.49 -7.69
CA GLU A 150 9.42 8.59 -7.71
C GLU A 150 8.38 8.43 -6.59
N VAL A 151 7.90 7.20 -6.33
CA VAL A 151 6.97 6.92 -5.22
C VAL A 151 7.66 7.13 -3.87
N GLN A 152 8.89 6.62 -3.69
CA GLN A 152 9.66 6.82 -2.46
C GLN A 152 9.91 8.31 -2.18
N ASP A 153 10.26 9.10 -3.20
CA ASP A 153 10.45 10.54 -3.08
C ASP A 153 9.15 11.26 -2.69
N GLY A 154 8.02 10.87 -3.29
CA GLY A 154 6.70 11.40 -2.91
C GLY A 154 6.33 11.07 -1.46
N PHE A 155 6.64 9.87 -0.97
CA PHE A 155 6.45 9.47 0.43
C PHE A 155 7.37 10.26 1.37
N LYS A 156 8.62 10.49 0.96
CA LYS A 156 9.56 11.35 1.70
C LYS A 156 9.02 12.77 1.81
N MET A 157 8.57 13.36 0.71
CA MET A 157 7.99 14.71 0.67
C MET A 157 6.75 14.81 1.56
N ALA A 158 5.85 13.80 1.56
CA ALA A 158 4.63 13.82 2.36
C ALA A 158 4.89 13.95 3.87
N PHE A 159 6.01 13.46 4.38
CA PHE A 159 6.35 13.50 5.81
C PHE A 159 7.36 14.58 6.18
N ASN A 160 8.21 15.02 5.24
CA ASN A 160 9.34 15.90 5.56
C ASN A 160 9.22 17.32 4.95
N GLU A 161 8.37 17.53 3.94
CA GLU A 161 8.16 18.85 3.36
C GLU A 161 7.01 19.58 4.06
N LYS A 162 7.14 20.93 4.19
CA LYS A 162 6.21 21.76 4.98
C LYS A 162 4.74 21.61 4.59
N ASP A 163 4.47 21.40 3.29
CA ASP A 163 3.10 21.26 2.78
C ASP A 163 2.66 19.79 2.65
N GLY A 164 3.50 18.86 3.13
CA GLY A 164 3.19 17.43 3.15
C GLY A 164 2.12 17.07 4.18
N THR A 165 1.23 16.14 3.84
CA THR A 165 0.08 15.78 4.70
C THR A 165 0.47 15.19 6.05
N GLY A 166 1.66 14.60 6.18
CA GLY A 166 2.20 14.06 7.44
C GLY A 166 3.18 14.99 8.16
N TYR A 167 3.59 16.10 7.54
CA TYR A 167 4.65 16.96 8.07
C TYR A 167 4.45 17.35 9.53
N ALA A 168 3.25 17.79 9.90
CA ALA A 168 2.97 18.24 11.26
C ALA A 168 3.27 17.18 12.34
N SER A 169 3.03 15.91 12.01
CA SER A 169 3.23 14.76 12.91
C SER A 169 4.66 14.21 12.89
N PHE A 170 5.37 14.32 11.76
CA PHE A 170 6.66 13.65 11.55
C PHE A 170 7.89 14.58 11.53
N LYS A 171 7.72 15.90 11.41
CA LYS A 171 8.82 16.88 11.30
C LYS A 171 9.86 16.86 12.42
N ASN A 172 9.49 16.37 13.60
CA ASN A 172 10.35 16.32 14.79
C ASN A 172 10.78 14.90 15.18
N THR A 173 10.59 13.91 14.30
CA THR A 173 11.04 12.55 14.59
C THR A 173 12.56 12.47 14.58
N VAL A 174 13.12 11.70 15.53
CA VAL A 174 14.58 11.51 15.64
C VAL A 174 15.14 10.80 14.41
N VAL A 175 14.37 9.88 13.85
CA VAL A 175 14.73 9.16 12.63
C VAL A 175 13.82 9.63 11.50
N PRO A 176 14.36 10.23 10.43
CA PRO A 176 13.57 10.61 9.27
C PRO A 176 12.83 9.41 8.70
N SER A 177 11.53 9.59 8.49
CA SER A 177 10.64 8.55 7.95
C SER A 177 10.00 9.02 6.65
N ALA A 178 9.54 8.07 5.85
CA ALA A 178 8.77 8.31 4.64
C ALA A 178 7.48 7.50 4.68
N GLY A 179 6.41 8.02 4.10
CA GLY A 179 5.13 7.33 4.13
C GLY A 179 3.98 8.14 3.58
N LYS A 180 2.77 7.63 3.82
CA LYS A 180 1.53 8.22 3.34
C LYS A 180 0.46 8.17 4.42
N THR A 181 -0.23 9.29 4.61
CA THR A 181 -1.45 9.38 5.41
C THR A 181 -2.66 8.96 4.58
N GLY A 182 -3.67 8.40 5.22
CA GLY A 182 -4.95 8.05 4.63
C GLY A 182 -6.10 8.45 5.55
N THR A 183 -7.19 8.89 4.93
CA THR A 183 -8.44 9.22 5.61
C THR A 183 -9.56 8.59 4.81
N ALA A 184 -10.14 7.52 5.32
CA ALA A 184 -11.20 6.78 4.64
C ALA A 184 -12.54 6.97 5.34
N GLU A 185 -13.59 7.25 4.57
CA GLU A 185 -14.95 7.26 5.09
C GLU A 185 -15.46 5.83 5.22
N VAL A 186 -16.08 5.53 6.36
CA VAL A 186 -16.69 4.24 6.65
C VAL A 186 -18.08 4.43 7.23
N PHE A 187 -19.01 3.54 6.90
CA PHE A 187 -20.32 3.51 7.49
C PHE A 187 -20.38 2.43 8.58
N GLN A 188 -20.67 2.83 9.80
CA GLN A 188 -20.82 1.92 10.93
C GLN A 188 -22.11 2.24 11.68
N ASN A 189 -23.01 1.27 11.82
CA ASN A 189 -24.30 1.42 12.48
C ASN A 189 -25.17 2.56 11.90
N GLY A 190 -25.11 2.81 10.61
CA GLY A 190 -25.86 3.86 9.93
C GLY A 190 -25.26 5.27 10.05
N GLU A 191 -24.12 5.42 10.69
CA GLU A 191 -23.39 6.68 10.83
C GLU A 191 -22.15 6.69 9.94
N SER A 192 -21.87 7.84 9.30
CA SER A 192 -20.60 8.09 8.63
C SER A 192 -19.52 8.36 9.68
N ARG A 193 -18.41 7.65 9.58
CA ARG A 193 -17.22 7.80 10.43
C ARG A 193 -15.99 7.89 9.55
N VAL A 194 -14.87 8.29 10.14
CA VAL A 194 -13.59 8.44 9.47
C VAL A 194 -12.57 7.52 10.12
N ASN A 195 -11.92 6.69 9.32
CA ASN A 195 -10.71 5.96 9.70
C ASN A 195 -9.49 6.74 9.24
N SER A 196 -8.67 7.18 10.19
CA SER A 196 -7.37 7.76 9.91
C SER A 196 -6.30 6.68 9.98
N THR A 197 -5.54 6.52 8.90
CA THR A 197 -4.45 5.55 8.78
C THR A 197 -3.17 6.23 8.33
N TYR A 198 -2.06 5.60 8.57
CA TYR A 198 -0.81 5.92 7.89
C TYR A 198 -0.02 4.64 7.64
N ILE A 199 0.80 4.69 6.61
CA ILE A 199 1.82 3.70 6.31
C ILE A 199 3.16 4.42 6.20
N GLY A 200 4.24 3.80 6.63
CA GLY A 200 5.55 4.43 6.59
C GLY A 200 6.68 3.47 6.87
N TYR A 201 7.88 3.93 6.56
CA TYR A 201 9.12 3.23 6.84
C TYR A 201 10.22 4.20 7.31
N ALA A 202 11.20 3.69 8.02
CA ALA A 202 12.33 4.43 8.54
C ALA A 202 13.57 3.52 8.66
N PRO A 203 14.80 4.07 8.57
CA PRO A 203 15.13 5.39 8.04
C PRO A 203 14.77 5.54 6.56
N VAL A 204 14.67 6.78 6.06
CA VAL A 204 14.32 7.05 4.65
C VAL A 204 15.35 6.48 3.67
N ASP A 205 16.63 6.64 3.97
CA ASP A 205 17.73 6.34 3.04
C ASP A 205 18.26 4.89 3.15
N ASP A 206 17.96 4.17 4.26
CA ASP A 206 18.32 2.76 4.47
C ASP A 206 17.25 2.09 5.35
N PRO A 207 16.07 1.78 4.78
CA PRO A 207 14.94 1.26 5.53
C PRO A 207 15.29 0.01 6.34
N LYS A 208 14.97 0.05 7.64
CA LYS A 208 15.03 -1.08 8.58
C LYS A 208 13.60 -1.36 9.04
N LEU A 209 12.97 -2.28 8.42
CA LEU A 209 11.56 -2.61 8.66
C LEU A 209 11.39 -3.67 9.73
#